data_0bfc8872410ce1fbb8a162c14db1f094
#
_entry.id   0bfc8872410ce1fbb8a162c14db1f094
#
_cell.length_a   1.000
_cell.length_b   1.000
_cell.length_c   1.000
_cell.angle_alpha   90.00
_cell.angle_beta   90.00
_cell.angle_gamma   90.00
#
_symmetry.space_group_name_H-M   'P 1'
#
loop_
_entity.id
_entity.type
_entity.pdbx_description
1 polymer ?
#
loop_
_entity_poly.entity_id
_entity_poly.type
_entity_poly.pdbx_seq_one_letter_code
_entity_poly.pdbx_strand_id
1 'polypeptide(L)'
;MKKGFMLFTLLAAFSGFAQADDAAIQQTLAKMGIKSSDIQPAPVAGMKTVLTNSGVLYITDDGKHIIQGPMYDVSGTAPVNVTNKMLLKQLNALEKEMIVYKAAQEKHVITVFTDITCGYCHKLHEQMSDYNALGITVRYLAFPRQGLDSDAEKEMKAIWCAKDKNKAFDDVMAGKSVAPASCDVDIADHYVLGVQLGVSGTPAVVLSNGT
;
A
#
# COMPACT_ATOMS: atom_id res chain seq x y z
N MET A 1 64.34 3.09 31.48
CA MET A 1 63.23 3.93 31.06
C MET A 1 62.39 3.10 30.11
N LYS A 2 61.31 2.41 30.61
CA LYS A 2 60.39 1.63 29.77
C LYS A 2 59.03 2.31 29.77
N LYS A 3 58.64 2.86 28.60
CA LYS A 3 57.31 3.47 28.40
C LYS A 3 56.32 2.38 28.05
N GLY A 4 55.38 2.09 28.95
CA GLY A 4 54.25 1.23 28.68
C GLY A 4 53.21 1.93 27.81
N PHE A 5 52.86 1.31 26.69
CA PHE A 5 51.79 1.75 25.79
C PHE A 5 50.51 1.04 26.23
N MET A 6 49.58 1.78 26.80
CA MET A 6 48.31 1.26 27.29
C MET A 6 47.31 1.36 26.14
N LEU A 7 46.99 0.20 25.55
CA LEU A 7 46.00 0.07 24.45
C LEU A 7 44.59 0.10 25.05
N PHE A 8 43.86 1.17 24.81
CA PHE A 8 42.45 1.28 25.17
C PHE A 8 41.63 0.63 24.07
N THR A 9 41.13 -0.59 24.31
CA THR A 9 40.11 -1.25 23.50
C THR A 9 38.75 -0.68 23.83
N LEU A 10 38.22 0.16 22.98
CA LEU A 10 36.84 0.65 23.03
C LEU A 10 35.94 -0.47 22.48
N LEU A 11 35.24 -1.20 23.33
CA LEU A 11 34.21 -2.14 22.92
C LEU A 11 32.98 -1.35 22.45
N ALA A 12 32.71 -1.40 21.17
CA ALA A 12 31.45 -0.95 20.59
C ALA A 12 30.35 -2.01 20.88
N ALA A 13 29.60 -1.81 21.95
CA ALA A 13 28.41 -2.61 22.28
C ALA A 13 27.17 -1.74 22.06
N PHE A 14 26.73 -1.60 20.80
CA PHE A 14 25.42 -0.99 20.48
C PHE A 14 24.87 -1.55 19.18
N SER A 15 24.28 -2.76 19.20
CA SER A 15 23.46 -3.27 18.09
C SER A 15 22.48 -4.39 18.49
N GLY A 16 22.35 -4.71 19.78
CA GLY A 16 21.59 -5.91 20.21
C GLY A 16 20.12 -5.71 20.53
N PHE A 17 19.66 -4.49 20.80
CA PHE A 17 18.30 -4.28 21.33
C PHE A 17 17.21 -4.34 20.25
N ALA A 18 17.44 -3.80 19.06
CA ALA A 18 16.43 -3.77 18.00
C ALA A 18 16.08 -5.17 17.44
N GLN A 19 17.02 -6.10 17.40
CA GLN A 19 16.77 -7.45 16.90
C GLN A 19 16.00 -8.36 17.88
N ALA A 20 16.14 -8.13 19.20
CA ALA A 20 15.40 -8.90 20.19
C ALA A 20 13.91 -8.55 20.20
N ASP A 21 13.58 -7.28 19.97
CA ASP A 21 12.21 -6.78 19.92
C ASP A 21 11.46 -7.33 18.71
N ASP A 22 12.08 -7.35 17.54
CA ASP A 22 11.45 -7.89 16.32
C ASP A 22 11.19 -9.39 16.40
N ALA A 23 12.06 -10.17 17.09
CA ALA A 23 11.86 -11.60 17.30
C ALA A 23 10.63 -11.91 18.18
N ALA A 24 10.42 -11.13 19.26
CA ALA A 24 9.26 -11.27 20.14
C ALA A 24 7.96 -10.95 19.38
N ILE A 25 7.99 -9.89 18.55
CA ILE A 25 6.88 -9.51 17.69
C ILE A 25 6.55 -10.60 16.69
N GLN A 26 7.55 -11.14 15.99
CA GLN A 26 7.36 -12.23 15.03
C GLN A 26 6.76 -13.48 15.67
N GLN A 27 7.19 -13.86 16.88
CA GLN A 27 6.59 -14.97 17.62
C GLN A 27 5.11 -14.74 17.93
N THR A 28 4.75 -13.52 18.32
CA THR A 28 3.36 -13.16 18.61
C THR A 28 2.50 -13.23 17.36
N LEU A 29 2.97 -12.66 16.26
CA LEU A 29 2.26 -12.70 14.98
C LEU A 29 2.09 -14.14 14.47
N ALA A 30 3.13 -14.97 14.60
CA ALA A 30 3.07 -16.38 14.21
C ALA A 30 2.03 -17.17 15.03
N LYS A 31 1.96 -16.94 16.37
CA LYS A 31 0.93 -17.54 17.25
C LYS A 31 -0.49 -17.15 16.84
N MET A 32 -0.67 -15.95 16.28
CA MET A 32 -1.96 -15.45 15.81
C MET A 32 -2.25 -15.87 14.35
N GLY A 33 -1.34 -16.56 13.67
CA GLY A 33 -1.47 -16.90 12.26
C GLY A 33 -1.38 -15.70 11.30
N ILE A 34 -0.83 -14.58 11.77
CA ILE A 34 -0.70 -13.34 10.99
C ILE A 34 0.61 -13.38 10.20
N LYS A 35 0.49 -13.23 8.87
CA LYS A 35 1.64 -13.02 7.99
C LYS A 35 1.96 -11.54 7.93
N SER A 36 3.19 -11.16 8.26
CA SER A 36 3.70 -9.79 8.14
C SER A 36 4.63 -9.68 6.94
N SER A 37 4.59 -8.54 6.26
CA SER A 37 5.52 -8.20 5.19
C SER A 37 6.68 -7.34 5.68
N ASP A 38 6.45 -6.51 6.71
CA ASP A 38 7.46 -5.56 7.20
C ASP A 38 7.18 -5.15 8.66
N ILE A 39 8.25 -4.94 9.43
CA ILE A 39 8.21 -4.40 10.79
C ILE A 39 9.04 -3.13 10.81
N GLN A 40 8.43 -2.00 11.17
CA GLN A 40 9.04 -0.68 11.14
C GLN A 40 8.85 0.02 12.51
N PRO A 41 9.67 1.01 12.87
CA PRO A 41 9.41 1.88 14.01
C PRO A 41 8.03 2.55 13.88
N ALA A 42 7.26 2.57 14.96
CA ALA A 42 6.01 3.32 15.01
C ALA A 42 6.27 4.81 15.35
N PRO A 43 5.33 5.72 15.01
CA PRO A 43 5.39 7.12 15.46
C PRO A 43 5.38 7.30 16.97
N VAL A 44 4.90 6.29 17.72
CA VAL A 44 4.87 6.27 19.19
C VAL A 44 6.02 5.41 19.71
N ALA A 45 6.82 5.96 20.62
CA ALA A 45 7.91 5.24 21.25
C ALA A 45 7.41 4.00 22.03
N GLY A 46 8.18 2.92 22.00
CA GLY A 46 7.79 1.65 22.64
C GLY A 46 6.87 0.78 21.80
N MET A 47 6.67 1.15 20.51
CA MET A 47 5.84 0.40 19.57
C MET A 47 6.52 0.23 18.22
N LYS A 48 6.11 -0.79 17.48
CA LYS A 48 6.42 -1.03 16.08
C LYS A 48 5.16 -0.99 15.24
N THR A 49 5.30 -0.57 14.00
CA THR A 49 4.28 -0.72 12.96
C THR A 49 4.55 -2.01 12.21
N VAL A 50 3.54 -2.82 12.03
CA VAL A 50 3.62 -4.09 11.29
C VAL A 50 2.66 -4.04 10.11
N LEU A 51 3.20 -4.19 8.91
CA LEU A 51 2.40 -4.31 7.69
C LEU A 51 2.00 -5.77 7.48
N THR A 52 0.72 -5.99 7.29
CA THR A 52 0.15 -7.34 7.10
C THR A 52 -0.77 -7.39 5.90
N ASN A 53 -1.09 -8.59 5.42
CA ASN A 53 -2.08 -8.77 4.35
C ASN A 53 -3.52 -8.39 4.78
N SER A 54 -3.74 -8.18 6.08
CA SER A 54 -5.06 -7.85 6.65
C SER A 54 -5.13 -6.41 7.19
N GLY A 55 -4.11 -5.59 6.91
CA GLY A 55 -4.04 -4.20 7.34
C GLY A 55 -2.78 -3.88 8.15
N VAL A 56 -2.77 -2.69 8.74
CA VAL A 56 -1.66 -2.19 9.55
C VAL A 56 -1.94 -2.46 11.03
N LEU A 57 -0.95 -3.02 11.71
CA LEU A 57 -0.97 -3.26 13.16
C LEU A 57 0.11 -2.41 13.83
N TYR A 58 -0.18 -1.97 15.05
CA TYR A 58 0.80 -1.41 15.97
C TYR A 58 0.98 -2.39 17.14
N ILE A 59 2.21 -2.75 17.43
CA ILE A 59 2.52 -3.72 18.46
C ILE A 59 3.57 -3.15 19.41
N THR A 60 3.43 -3.40 20.72
CA THR A 60 4.44 -2.99 21.71
C THR A 60 5.75 -3.75 21.50
N ASP A 61 6.90 -3.12 21.80
CA ASP A 61 8.22 -3.72 21.58
C ASP A 61 8.38 -5.09 22.29
N ASP A 62 7.67 -5.29 23.43
CA ASP A 62 7.63 -6.58 24.11
C ASP A 62 6.70 -7.63 23.47
N GLY A 63 6.01 -7.27 22.38
CA GLY A 63 5.12 -8.16 21.63
C GLY A 63 3.82 -8.55 22.34
N LYS A 64 3.45 -7.89 23.46
CA LYS A 64 2.31 -8.33 24.28
C LYS A 64 0.98 -7.66 23.94
N HIS A 65 1.00 -6.47 23.34
CA HIS A 65 -0.21 -5.72 23.01
C HIS A 65 -0.24 -5.31 21.56
N ILE A 66 -1.39 -5.47 20.93
CA ILE A 66 -1.61 -5.10 19.52
C ILE A 66 -2.77 -4.11 19.46
N ILE A 67 -2.59 -3.07 18.63
CA ILE A 67 -3.63 -2.12 18.24
C ILE A 67 -3.82 -2.28 16.73
N GLN A 68 -5.05 -2.46 16.28
CA GLN A 68 -5.40 -2.50 14.87
C GLN A 68 -6.18 -1.25 14.49
N GLY A 69 -5.80 -0.62 13.40
CA GLY A 69 -6.48 0.55 12.86
C GLY A 69 -5.54 1.73 12.56
N PRO A 70 -6.07 2.82 12.02
CA PRO A 70 -5.27 3.99 11.69
C PRO A 70 -4.83 4.75 12.95
N MET A 71 -3.60 5.27 12.92
CA MET A 71 -3.06 6.17 13.93
C MET A 71 -3.12 7.60 13.41
N TYR A 72 -3.54 8.53 14.28
CA TYR A 72 -3.61 9.95 13.96
C TYR A 72 -2.66 10.75 14.84
N ASP A 73 -1.90 11.65 14.23
CA ASP A 73 -1.21 12.73 14.93
C ASP A 73 -2.22 13.89 15.15
N VAL A 74 -2.43 14.23 16.41
CA VAL A 74 -3.36 15.29 16.82
C VAL A 74 -2.63 16.48 17.44
N SER A 75 -1.33 16.57 17.29
CA SER A 75 -0.52 17.68 17.82
C SER A 75 -0.69 19.00 17.06
N GLY A 76 -1.18 18.94 15.81
CA GLY A 76 -1.44 20.10 14.96
C GLY A 76 -2.87 20.64 15.08
N THR A 77 -3.21 21.57 14.18
CA THR A 77 -4.56 22.18 14.13
C THR A 77 -5.64 21.24 13.60
N ALA A 78 -5.25 20.18 12.89
CA ALA A 78 -6.15 19.14 12.40
C ALA A 78 -5.47 17.77 12.53
N PRO A 79 -6.25 16.69 12.80
CA PRO A 79 -5.70 15.34 12.84
C PRO A 79 -5.09 14.93 11.49
N VAL A 80 -3.89 14.33 11.53
CA VAL A 80 -3.19 13.78 10.36
C VAL A 80 -3.13 12.27 10.49
N ASN A 81 -3.65 11.54 9.49
CA ASN A 81 -3.53 10.08 9.45
C ASN A 81 -2.08 9.69 9.11
N VAL A 82 -1.29 9.37 10.14
CA VAL A 82 0.12 9.01 9.97
C VAL A 82 0.31 7.62 9.38
N THR A 83 -0.65 6.73 9.54
CA THR A 83 -0.67 5.42 8.90
C THR A 83 -0.74 5.56 7.38
N ASN A 84 -1.70 6.32 6.87
CA ASN A 84 -1.84 6.55 5.43
C ASN A 84 -0.64 7.31 4.86
N LYS A 85 -0.11 8.30 5.60
CA LYS A 85 1.09 9.02 5.17
C LYS A 85 2.30 8.09 4.99
N MET A 86 2.46 7.09 5.85
CA MET A 86 3.50 6.06 5.71
C MET A 86 3.25 5.19 4.46
N LEU A 87 2.00 4.77 4.22
CA LEU A 87 1.63 3.93 3.09
C LEU A 87 1.73 4.64 1.73
N LEU A 88 1.70 5.98 1.69
CA LEU A 88 1.92 6.74 0.45
C LEU A 88 3.25 6.42 -0.22
N LYS A 89 4.29 6.10 0.55
CA LYS A 89 5.59 5.69 -0.02
C LYS A 89 5.45 4.39 -0.82
N GLN A 90 4.67 3.44 -0.31
CA GLN A 90 4.40 2.17 -1.00
C GLN A 90 3.48 2.40 -2.20
N LEU A 91 2.46 3.25 -2.06
CA LEU A 91 1.59 3.63 -3.16
C LEU A 91 2.39 4.22 -4.33
N ASN A 92 3.32 5.13 -4.05
CA ASN A 92 4.17 5.73 -5.07
C ASN A 92 5.17 4.75 -5.70
N ALA A 93 5.60 3.72 -4.97
CA ALA A 93 6.45 2.67 -5.54
C ALA A 93 5.76 1.86 -6.63
N LEU A 94 4.43 1.72 -6.57
CA LEU A 94 3.60 1.05 -7.57
C LEU A 94 3.23 1.94 -8.77
N GLU A 95 3.71 3.19 -8.84
CA GLU A 95 3.31 4.13 -9.90
C GLU A 95 3.52 3.58 -11.32
N LYS A 96 4.60 2.85 -11.56
CA LYS A 96 4.92 2.26 -12.87
C LYS A 96 3.95 1.15 -13.28
N GLU A 97 3.27 0.56 -12.32
CA GLU A 97 2.30 -0.50 -12.55
C GLU A 97 0.91 0.05 -12.81
N MET A 98 0.61 1.27 -12.37
CA MET A 98 -0.70 1.89 -12.51
C MET A 98 -1.13 2.06 -13.98
N ILE A 99 -2.44 2.00 -14.21
CA ILE A 99 -3.06 2.45 -15.46
C ILE A 99 -3.37 3.94 -15.28
N VAL A 100 -2.78 4.80 -16.14
CA VAL A 100 -2.79 6.25 -15.93
C VAL A 100 -3.56 6.95 -17.05
N TYR A 101 -4.56 7.74 -16.66
CA TYR A 101 -5.28 8.67 -17.52
C TYR A 101 -4.84 10.09 -17.16
N LYS A 102 -3.84 10.56 -17.89
CA LYS A 102 -3.17 11.83 -17.62
C LYS A 102 -3.94 13.02 -18.15
N ALA A 103 -4.20 14.01 -17.31
CA ALA A 103 -4.73 15.30 -17.73
C ALA A 103 -3.69 16.10 -18.54
N ALA A 104 -4.12 16.78 -19.60
CA ALA A 104 -3.24 17.61 -20.43
C ALA A 104 -2.62 18.77 -19.63
N GLN A 105 -3.38 19.33 -18.68
CA GLN A 105 -2.94 20.34 -17.73
C GLN A 105 -3.15 19.80 -16.30
N GLU A 106 -2.22 18.97 -15.85
CA GLU A 106 -2.31 18.33 -14.54
C GLU A 106 -2.26 19.34 -13.40
N LYS A 107 -3.31 19.39 -12.58
CA LYS A 107 -3.43 20.18 -11.37
C LYS A 107 -3.46 19.29 -10.13
N HIS A 108 -4.11 18.13 -10.25
CA HIS A 108 -4.30 17.17 -9.19
C HIS A 108 -4.08 15.75 -9.72
N VAL A 109 -3.64 14.88 -8.83
CA VAL A 109 -3.51 13.44 -9.09
C VAL A 109 -4.30 12.70 -8.04
N ILE A 110 -5.13 11.75 -8.47
CA ILE A 110 -5.82 10.82 -7.59
C ILE A 110 -5.45 9.38 -7.95
N THR A 111 -5.36 8.51 -6.96
CA THR A 111 -5.23 7.07 -7.16
C THR A 111 -6.55 6.40 -6.80
N VAL A 112 -7.05 5.55 -7.68
CA VAL A 112 -8.35 4.89 -7.55
C VAL A 112 -8.12 3.38 -7.50
N PHE A 113 -8.49 2.76 -6.37
CA PHE A 113 -8.62 1.32 -6.28
C PHE A 113 -9.92 0.91 -6.95
N THR A 114 -9.82 0.08 -7.98
CA THR A 114 -10.92 -0.25 -8.88
C THR A 114 -11.15 -1.76 -9.00
N ASP A 115 -12.36 -2.12 -9.39
CA ASP A 115 -12.77 -3.49 -9.70
C ASP A 115 -13.60 -3.47 -10.98
N ILE A 116 -13.23 -4.28 -11.96
CA ILE A 116 -13.90 -4.35 -13.27
C ILE A 116 -15.34 -4.86 -13.20
N THR A 117 -15.73 -5.51 -12.10
CA THR A 117 -17.11 -5.98 -11.86
C THR A 117 -17.97 -4.96 -11.12
N CYS A 118 -17.41 -3.80 -10.78
CA CYS A 118 -18.08 -2.77 -9.99
C CYS A 118 -18.77 -1.72 -10.87
N GLY A 119 -20.11 -1.64 -10.83
CA GLY A 119 -20.88 -0.67 -11.60
C GLY A 119 -20.51 0.80 -11.33
N TYR A 120 -20.13 1.16 -10.08
CA TYR A 120 -19.66 2.51 -9.77
C TYR A 120 -18.26 2.79 -10.32
N CYS A 121 -17.41 1.76 -10.47
CA CYS A 121 -16.12 1.90 -11.16
C CYS A 121 -16.30 2.18 -12.66
N HIS A 122 -17.25 1.48 -13.31
CA HIS A 122 -17.63 1.78 -14.68
C HIS A 122 -18.10 3.22 -14.82
N LYS A 123 -19.01 3.67 -13.95
CA LYS A 123 -19.54 5.03 -13.95
C LYS A 123 -18.46 6.10 -13.75
N LEU A 124 -17.48 5.87 -12.88
CA LEU A 124 -16.34 6.77 -12.70
C LEU A 124 -15.50 6.80 -13.98
N HIS A 125 -15.27 5.65 -14.61
CA HIS A 125 -14.45 5.54 -15.80
C HIS A 125 -15.11 6.21 -17.02
N GLU A 126 -16.42 6.11 -17.18
CA GLU A 126 -17.20 6.81 -18.21
C GLU A 126 -16.99 8.34 -18.18
N GLN A 127 -16.70 8.90 -17.01
CA GLN A 127 -16.46 10.33 -16.79
C GLN A 127 -14.98 10.73 -16.90
N MET A 128 -14.10 9.87 -17.41
CA MET A 128 -12.65 10.11 -17.43
C MET A 128 -12.27 11.39 -18.17
N SER A 129 -12.93 11.70 -19.28
CA SER A 129 -12.71 12.94 -20.02
C SER A 129 -13.00 14.19 -19.19
N ASP A 130 -14.02 14.15 -18.33
CA ASP A 130 -14.42 15.27 -17.50
C ASP A 130 -13.40 15.51 -16.37
N TYR A 131 -12.92 14.43 -15.72
CA TYR A 131 -11.81 14.54 -14.76
C TYR A 131 -10.57 15.14 -15.40
N ASN A 132 -10.17 14.65 -16.57
CA ASN A 132 -8.99 15.16 -17.28
C ASN A 132 -9.17 16.62 -17.73
N ALA A 133 -10.36 17.03 -18.16
CA ALA A 133 -10.66 18.42 -18.52
C ALA A 133 -10.53 19.39 -17.33
N LEU A 134 -10.82 18.92 -16.10
CA LEU A 134 -10.62 19.67 -14.88
C LEU A 134 -9.16 19.70 -14.40
N GLY A 135 -8.27 18.99 -15.07
CA GLY A 135 -6.86 18.88 -14.71
C GLY A 135 -6.58 17.79 -13.67
N ILE A 136 -7.48 16.81 -13.53
CA ILE A 136 -7.31 15.67 -12.62
C ILE A 136 -6.76 14.48 -13.41
N THR A 137 -5.54 14.07 -13.08
CA THR A 137 -4.96 12.80 -13.53
C THR A 137 -5.49 11.68 -12.64
N VAL A 138 -6.01 10.63 -13.27
CA VAL A 138 -6.52 9.43 -12.56
C VAL A 138 -5.55 8.27 -12.76
N ARG A 139 -5.15 7.62 -11.67
CA ARG A 139 -4.28 6.44 -11.65
C ARG A 139 -5.05 5.28 -11.05
N TYR A 140 -5.13 4.15 -11.74
CA TYR A 140 -5.84 2.98 -11.24
C TYR A 140 -4.89 1.93 -10.67
N LEU A 141 -5.28 1.34 -9.54
CA LEU A 141 -4.77 0.09 -8.99
C LEU A 141 -5.89 -0.93 -8.89
N ALA A 142 -5.57 -2.19 -9.08
CA ALA A 142 -6.52 -3.28 -9.04
C ALA A 142 -6.93 -3.60 -7.60
N PHE A 143 -8.25 -3.76 -7.37
CA PHE A 143 -8.79 -4.20 -6.10
C PHE A 143 -9.97 -5.15 -6.35
N PRO A 144 -9.72 -6.42 -6.71
CA PRO A 144 -10.78 -7.40 -6.94
C PRO A 144 -11.55 -7.66 -5.63
N ARG A 145 -12.79 -7.18 -5.52
CA ARG A 145 -13.61 -7.29 -4.29
C ARG A 145 -13.96 -8.72 -3.91
N GLN A 146 -13.89 -9.64 -4.87
CA GLN A 146 -14.07 -11.07 -4.63
C GLN A 146 -12.82 -11.74 -4.05
N GLY A 147 -11.75 -10.96 -3.83
CA GLY A 147 -10.47 -11.43 -3.32
C GLY A 147 -9.55 -11.95 -4.40
N LEU A 148 -8.36 -12.36 -3.94
CA LEU A 148 -7.34 -13.00 -4.78
C LEU A 148 -7.81 -14.40 -5.16
N ASP A 149 -7.29 -14.94 -6.26
CA ASP A 149 -7.70 -16.21 -6.91
C ASP A 149 -9.12 -16.18 -7.54
N SER A 150 -9.80 -15.04 -7.54
CA SER A 150 -11.09 -14.86 -8.21
C SER A 150 -10.93 -14.72 -9.73
N ASP A 151 -12.04 -14.91 -10.46
CA ASP A 151 -12.02 -14.70 -11.92
C ASP A 151 -11.81 -13.21 -12.26
N ALA A 152 -12.33 -12.30 -11.43
CA ALA A 152 -12.08 -10.88 -11.56
C ALA A 152 -10.58 -10.55 -11.40
N GLU A 153 -9.87 -11.16 -10.45
CA GLU A 153 -8.42 -10.98 -10.30
C GLU A 153 -7.66 -11.44 -11.53
N LYS A 154 -7.98 -12.61 -12.07
CA LYS A 154 -7.33 -13.15 -13.28
C LYS A 154 -7.53 -12.25 -14.50
N GLU A 155 -8.74 -11.73 -14.66
CA GLU A 155 -9.06 -10.81 -15.75
C GLU A 155 -8.34 -9.45 -15.57
N MET A 156 -8.31 -8.92 -14.35
CA MET A 156 -7.54 -7.72 -14.01
C MET A 156 -6.04 -7.93 -14.26
N LYS A 157 -5.50 -9.09 -13.90
CA LYS A 157 -4.10 -9.45 -14.22
C LYS A 157 -3.83 -9.37 -15.71
N ALA A 158 -4.73 -9.89 -16.55
CA ALA A 158 -4.60 -9.82 -17.99
C ALA A 158 -4.60 -8.36 -18.51
N ILE A 159 -5.44 -7.49 -17.95
CA ILE A 159 -5.49 -6.06 -18.28
C ILE A 159 -4.17 -5.38 -17.91
N TRP A 160 -3.69 -5.57 -16.69
CA TRP A 160 -2.44 -4.95 -16.21
C TRP A 160 -1.20 -5.45 -16.94
N CYS A 161 -1.27 -6.65 -17.51
CA CYS A 161 -0.20 -7.25 -18.32
C CYS A 161 -0.37 -7.02 -19.83
N ALA A 162 -1.44 -6.35 -20.27
CA ALA A 162 -1.63 -6.05 -21.67
C ALA A 162 -0.55 -5.08 -22.20
N LYS A 163 -0.19 -5.21 -23.48
CA LYS A 163 0.77 -4.31 -24.14
C LYS A 163 0.30 -2.84 -24.08
N ASP A 164 -0.99 -2.62 -24.25
CA ASP A 164 -1.67 -1.33 -24.07
C ASP A 164 -2.70 -1.50 -22.94
N LYS A 165 -2.26 -1.20 -21.71
CA LYS A 165 -3.07 -1.35 -20.49
C LYS A 165 -4.31 -0.45 -20.52
N ASN A 166 -4.17 0.79 -21.02
CA ASN A 166 -5.27 1.73 -21.09
C ASN A 166 -6.36 1.21 -22.04
N LYS A 167 -5.98 0.80 -23.26
CA LYS A 167 -6.94 0.22 -24.21
C LYS A 167 -7.60 -1.04 -23.66
N ALA A 168 -6.86 -1.95 -23.02
CA ALA A 168 -7.40 -3.16 -22.45
C ALA A 168 -8.41 -2.85 -21.33
N PHE A 169 -8.11 -1.86 -20.48
CA PHE A 169 -9.00 -1.42 -19.42
C PHE A 169 -10.25 -0.74 -19.99
N ASP A 170 -10.11 0.16 -20.97
CA ASP A 170 -11.24 0.81 -21.66
C ASP A 170 -12.18 -0.23 -22.29
N ASP A 171 -11.63 -1.25 -22.98
CA ASP A 171 -12.41 -2.30 -23.61
C ASP A 171 -13.22 -3.11 -22.58
N VAL A 172 -12.59 -3.49 -21.45
CA VAL A 172 -13.31 -4.25 -20.40
C VAL A 172 -14.35 -3.38 -19.68
N MET A 173 -14.03 -2.11 -19.41
CA MET A 173 -15.00 -1.18 -18.82
C MET A 173 -16.17 -0.88 -19.77
N ALA A 174 -15.99 -1.08 -21.08
CA ALA A 174 -17.05 -1.04 -22.10
C ALA A 174 -17.75 -2.41 -22.32
N GLY A 175 -17.49 -3.42 -21.47
CA GLY A 175 -18.14 -4.74 -21.53
C GLY A 175 -17.55 -5.70 -22.56
N LYS A 176 -16.36 -5.44 -23.09
CA LYS A 176 -15.62 -6.38 -23.96
C LYS A 176 -14.73 -7.30 -23.13
N SER A 177 -14.29 -8.40 -23.71
CA SER A 177 -13.30 -9.29 -23.11
C SER A 177 -11.87 -8.83 -23.38
N VAL A 178 -10.95 -9.15 -22.48
CA VAL A 178 -9.51 -8.98 -22.65
C VAL A 178 -8.86 -10.32 -23.03
N ALA A 179 -7.85 -10.26 -23.90
CA ALA A 179 -7.04 -11.44 -24.20
C ALA A 179 -6.16 -11.81 -22.99
N PRO A 180 -5.95 -13.10 -22.71
CA PRO A 180 -5.04 -13.52 -21.65
C PRO A 180 -3.64 -12.93 -21.87
N ALA A 181 -3.07 -12.35 -20.81
CA ALA A 181 -1.72 -11.83 -20.77
C ALA A 181 -1.08 -12.13 -19.42
N SER A 182 0.25 -12.21 -19.37
CA SER A 182 1.02 -12.49 -18.16
C SER A 182 2.29 -11.64 -18.16
N CYS A 183 2.65 -11.14 -16.98
CA CYS A 183 3.85 -10.33 -16.74
C CYS A 183 4.20 -10.36 -15.24
N ASP A 184 5.24 -9.63 -14.83
CA ASP A 184 5.73 -9.60 -13.45
C ASP A 184 4.87 -8.74 -12.49
N VAL A 185 3.86 -8.00 -12.99
CA VAL A 185 2.93 -7.25 -12.13
C VAL A 185 2.18 -8.23 -11.23
N ASP A 186 2.14 -7.98 -9.93
CA ASP A 186 1.38 -8.77 -8.97
C ASP A 186 0.14 -8.00 -8.48
N ILE A 187 -1.04 -8.46 -8.86
CA ILE A 187 -2.32 -7.87 -8.42
C ILE A 187 -2.49 -8.00 -6.89
N ALA A 188 -1.84 -8.99 -6.27
CA ALA A 188 -1.88 -9.15 -4.82
C ALA A 188 -1.22 -7.96 -4.10
N ASP A 189 -0.16 -7.37 -4.64
CA ASP A 189 0.48 -6.19 -4.06
C ASP A 189 -0.45 -4.97 -4.09
N HIS A 190 -1.20 -4.78 -5.19
CA HIS A 190 -2.22 -3.74 -5.27
C HIS A 190 -3.32 -3.96 -4.24
N TYR A 191 -3.84 -5.18 -4.15
CA TYR A 191 -4.91 -5.56 -3.24
C TYR A 191 -4.51 -5.37 -1.78
N VAL A 192 -3.35 -5.90 -1.39
CA VAL A 192 -2.81 -5.80 -0.02
C VAL A 192 -2.61 -4.35 0.38
N LEU A 193 -2.03 -3.52 -0.51
CA LEU A 193 -1.88 -2.09 -0.24
C LEU A 193 -3.25 -1.40 -0.07
N GLY A 194 -4.24 -1.75 -0.87
CA GLY A 194 -5.61 -1.26 -0.71
C GLY A 194 -6.17 -1.61 0.68
N VAL A 195 -6.05 -2.86 1.11
CA VAL A 195 -6.46 -3.29 2.46
C VAL A 195 -5.73 -2.51 3.56
N GLN A 196 -4.42 -2.30 3.41
CA GLN A 196 -3.62 -1.53 4.37
C GLN A 196 -4.05 -0.05 4.44
N LEU A 197 -4.46 0.55 3.32
CA LEU A 197 -5.04 1.90 3.24
C LEU A 197 -6.49 1.98 3.73
N GLY A 198 -7.10 0.83 4.13
CA GLY A 198 -8.46 0.78 4.64
C GLY A 198 -9.54 0.72 3.56
N VAL A 199 -9.17 0.36 2.33
CA VAL A 199 -10.15 0.15 1.25
C VAL A 199 -11.06 -1.02 1.60
N SER A 200 -12.35 -0.75 1.71
CA SER A 200 -13.41 -1.73 2.02
C SER A 200 -14.43 -1.89 0.89
N GLY A 201 -14.28 -1.13 -0.19
CA GLY A 201 -15.15 -1.15 -1.37
C GLY A 201 -14.53 -0.37 -2.53
N THR A 202 -15.14 -0.45 -3.70
CA THR A 202 -14.68 0.24 -4.91
C THR A 202 -15.78 1.07 -5.55
N PRO A 203 -15.44 2.18 -6.25
CA PRO A 203 -14.10 2.76 -6.32
C PRO A 203 -13.71 3.40 -4.99
N ALA A 204 -12.45 3.23 -4.56
CA ALA A 204 -11.89 3.97 -3.44
C ALA A 204 -10.83 4.96 -3.94
N VAL A 205 -10.93 6.21 -3.54
CA VAL A 205 -10.07 7.30 -4.02
C VAL A 205 -9.08 7.66 -2.92
N VAL A 206 -7.80 7.67 -3.26
CA VAL A 206 -6.72 8.14 -2.39
C VAL A 206 -6.12 9.39 -3.00
N LEU A 207 -6.11 10.46 -2.21
CA LEU A 207 -5.51 11.74 -2.59
C LEU A 207 -4.00 11.73 -2.38
N SER A 208 -3.30 12.69 -2.96
CA SER A 208 -1.83 12.82 -2.84
C SER A 208 -1.33 13.02 -1.40
N ASN A 209 -2.20 13.42 -0.47
CA ASN A 209 -1.89 13.56 0.95
C ASN A 209 -2.22 12.30 1.79
N GLY A 210 -2.75 11.24 1.18
CA GLY A 210 -3.09 9.97 1.84
C GLY A 210 -4.50 9.94 2.46
N THR A 211 -5.35 10.92 2.18
CA THR A 211 -6.77 10.91 2.60
C THR A 211 -7.65 10.31 1.52
#